data_9498341e979e5696a9ce9b6a315467c3
#
_entry.id   9498341e979e5696a9ce9b6a315467c3
#
_cell.length_a   1.000
_cell.length_b   1.000
_cell.length_c   1.000
_cell.angle_alpha   90.00
_cell.angle_beta   90.00
_cell.angle_gamma   90.00
#
_symmetry.space_group_name_H-M   'P 1'
#
loop_
_entity.id
_entity.type
_entity.pdbx_description
1 polymer ?
#
loop_
_entity_poly.entity_id
_entity_poly.type
_entity_poly.pdbx_seq_one_letter_code
_entity_poly.pdbx_strand_id
1 'polypeptide(L)'
;MLLDKIEELLKEVSALTAKSADDVEQLRLKYLSKKGEINALMGEFRNEAADQKKVVGMKINELKQSAQNKINELKDQLETSEAQSDDIDLTRTAYPINLGTRHPLTLVKNEIIDIFARMGFTLYQGPEIDDDQHVFTMLNFAADHPARDMQDTFFIERSNTMDVTKNVILRSHTSNDEAHYMSTHEPPIRVLCPGRVYRNEAISARAHCFFHQVEGLYVDKNVSFTDLKQVLLTFAREMFGADTKIRLRPSYFPFTEPSAEMDISCNICGGEGCGFCKHTGWVEILGCGMVDPHDLEACGIDPNVYTGYAFGMGVERIANLKYRVSDLRLFSENDTRFLREFEGA
;
A
#
# COMPACT_ATOMS: atom_id res chain seq x y z
N MET A 1 33.52 -38.72 -63.82
CA MET A 1 32.27 -39.52 -63.84
C MET A 1 31.85 -39.98 -62.44
N LEU A 2 32.50 -40.99 -61.78
CA LEU A 2 32.05 -41.37 -60.39
C LEU A 2 32.53 -40.34 -59.35
N LEU A 3 33.70 -39.78 -59.49
CA LEU A 3 34.24 -38.72 -58.62
C LEU A 3 33.39 -37.44 -58.71
N ASP A 4 32.89 -37.05 -59.88
CA ASP A 4 31.99 -35.87 -60.02
C ASP A 4 30.69 -36.06 -59.28
N LYS A 5 30.10 -37.26 -59.33
CA LYS A 5 28.91 -37.60 -58.54
C LYS A 5 29.14 -37.54 -57.02
N ILE A 6 30.31 -37.97 -56.55
CA ILE A 6 30.68 -37.93 -55.14
C ILE A 6 30.86 -36.48 -54.69
N GLU A 7 31.49 -35.62 -55.48
CA GLU A 7 31.66 -34.21 -55.18
C GLU A 7 30.33 -33.44 -55.15
N GLU A 8 29.39 -33.77 -56.04
CA GLU A 8 28.07 -33.22 -56.08
C GLU A 8 27.28 -33.62 -54.81
N LEU A 9 27.31 -34.90 -54.43
CA LEU A 9 26.70 -35.38 -53.20
C LEU A 9 27.33 -34.81 -51.93
N LEU A 10 28.64 -34.56 -51.91
CA LEU A 10 29.31 -33.85 -50.82
C LEU A 10 28.76 -32.43 -50.61
N LYS A 11 28.52 -31.72 -51.73
CA LYS A 11 27.91 -30.38 -51.69
C LYS A 11 26.46 -30.45 -51.21
N GLU A 12 25.67 -31.40 -51.70
CA GLU A 12 24.29 -31.60 -51.23
C GLU A 12 24.25 -31.90 -49.73
N VAL A 13 25.07 -32.82 -49.24
CA VAL A 13 25.17 -33.20 -47.84
C VAL A 13 25.50 -32.01 -46.93
N SER A 14 26.46 -31.16 -47.40
CA SER A 14 26.85 -29.98 -46.62
C SER A 14 25.74 -28.93 -46.50
N ALA A 15 24.82 -28.86 -47.46
CA ALA A 15 23.69 -27.94 -47.51
C ALA A 15 22.39 -28.47 -46.89
N LEU A 16 22.39 -29.69 -46.29
CA LEU A 16 21.20 -30.29 -45.68
C LEU A 16 20.73 -29.47 -44.50
N THR A 17 19.41 -29.30 -44.44
CA THR A 17 18.68 -28.69 -43.33
C THR A 17 17.51 -29.59 -42.98
N ALA A 18 17.11 -29.60 -41.70
CA ALA A 18 15.94 -30.33 -41.20
C ALA A 18 15.13 -29.43 -40.27
N LYS A 19 13.81 -29.56 -40.32
CA LYS A 19 12.90 -28.80 -39.45
C LYS A 19 12.21 -29.66 -38.41
N SER A 20 12.25 -30.96 -38.55
CA SER A 20 11.64 -31.94 -37.65
C SER A 20 12.50 -33.19 -37.51
N ALA A 21 12.28 -33.96 -36.45
CA ALA A 21 12.92 -35.25 -36.23
C ALA A 21 12.63 -36.25 -37.38
N ASP A 22 11.44 -36.19 -37.99
CA ASP A 22 11.09 -36.99 -39.15
C ASP A 22 11.91 -36.62 -40.37
N ASP A 23 12.20 -35.34 -40.61
CA ASP A 23 13.08 -34.90 -41.67
C ASP A 23 14.49 -35.49 -41.55
N VAL A 24 15.02 -35.46 -40.29
CA VAL A 24 16.35 -36.04 -39.99
C VAL A 24 16.39 -37.54 -40.31
N GLU A 25 15.31 -38.27 -39.94
CA GLU A 25 15.24 -39.70 -40.21
C GLU A 25 15.07 -40.01 -41.68
N GLN A 26 14.35 -39.19 -42.45
CA GLN A 26 14.26 -39.33 -43.92
C GLN A 26 15.60 -39.08 -44.59
N LEU A 27 16.37 -38.06 -44.15
CA LEU A 27 17.70 -37.80 -44.63
C LEU A 27 18.64 -38.98 -44.33
N ARG A 28 18.56 -39.55 -43.13
CA ARG A 28 19.34 -40.73 -42.74
C ARG A 28 19.02 -41.93 -43.67
N LEU A 29 17.75 -42.15 -43.93
CA LEU A 29 17.32 -43.23 -44.84
C LEU A 29 17.76 -43.00 -46.29
N LYS A 30 17.70 -41.75 -46.76
CA LYS A 30 18.11 -41.36 -48.12
C LYS A 30 19.61 -41.64 -48.35
N TYR A 31 20.45 -41.21 -47.44
CA TYR A 31 21.92 -41.26 -47.66
C TYR A 31 22.57 -42.48 -47.06
N LEU A 32 22.24 -42.91 -45.87
CA LEU A 32 22.99 -43.89 -45.05
C LEU A 32 22.35 -45.30 -44.98
N SER A 33 21.12 -45.47 -45.47
CA SER A 33 20.45 -46.78 -45.43
C SER A 33 21.09 -47.80 -46.39
N LYS A 34 20.73 -49.11 -46.22
CA LYS A 34 21.23 -50.17 -47.13
C LYS A 34 20.86 -49.93 -48.61
N LYS A 35 19.77 -49.21 -48.86
CA LYS A 35 19.32 -48.82 -50.18
C LYS A 35 19.59 -47.32 -50.49
N GLY A 36 20.34 -46.65 -49.65
CA GLY A 36 20.62 -45.26 -49.77
C GLY A 36 21.69 -44.95 -50.83
N GLU A 37 21.75 -43.68 -51.23
CA GLU A 37 22.57 -43.19 -52.32
C GLU A 37 24.05 -43.51 -52.15
N ILE A 38 24.63 -43.44 -50.94
CA ILE A 38 26.01 -43.75 -50.65
C ILE A 38 26.29 -45.25 -50.84
N ASN A 39 25.37 -46.12 -50.51
CA ASN A 39 25.54 -47.55 -50.73
C ASN A 39 25.36 -47.94 -52.22
N ALA A 40 24.56 -47.20 -52.98
CA ALA A 40 24.47 -47.34 -54.44
C ALA A 40 25.82 -47.05 -55.10
N LEU A 41 26.51 -45.96 -54.69
CA LEU A 41 27.87 -45.67 -55.16
C LEU A 41 28.88 -46.74 -54.82
N MET A 42 28.74 -47.45 -53.70
CA MET A 42 29.61 -48.60 -53.39
C MET A 42 29.40 -49.78 -54.36
N GLY A 43 28.22 -49.90 -54.92
CA GLY A 43 27.90 -50.86 -56.00
C GLY A 43 28.66 -50.51 -57.31
N GLU A 44 28.62 -49.23 -57.72
CA GLU A 44 29.34 -48.74 -58.88
C GLU A 44 30.88 -48.81 -58.71
N PHE A 45 31.35 -48.54 -57.51
CA PHE A 45 32.79 -48.61 -57.14
C PHE A 45 33.45 -49.99 -57.46
N ARG A 46 32.69 -51.09 -57.38
CA ARG A 46 33.22 -52.41 -57.66
C ARG A 46 33.69 -52.57 -59.10
N ASN A 47 33.16 -51.81 -60.02
CA ASN A 47 33.42 -51.86 -61.47
C ASN A 47 34.49 -50.88 -61.91
N GLU A 48 35.08 -50.08 -60.98
CA GLU A 48 36.09 -49.07 -61.32
C GLU A 48 37.50 -49.71 -61.53
N ALA A 49 38.37 -49.03 -62.37
CA ALA A 49 39.71 -49.43 -62.68
C ALA A 49 40.61 -49.42 -61.42
N ALA A 50 41.65 -50.34 -61.38
CA ALA A 50 42.45 -50.59 -60.15
C ALA A 50 43.22 -49.36 -59.64
N ASP A 51 43.68 -48.45 -60.57
CA ASP A 51 44.38 -47.22 -60.26
C ASP A 51 43.56 -46.12 -59.68
N GLN A 52 42.24 -46.08 -59.93
CA GLN A 52 41.30 -45.11 -59.36
C GLN A 52 40.59 -45.59 -58.08
N LYS A 53 40.58 -46.90 -57.82
CA LYS A 53 39.92 -47.46 -56.66
C LYS A 53 40.37 -46.87 -55.32
N LYS A 54 41.62 -46.55 -55.14
CA LYS A 54 42.15 -45.98 -53.89
C LYS A 54 41.59 -44.56 -53.66
N VAL A 55 41.53 -43.71 -54.68
CA VAL A 55 41.05 -42.32 -54.59
C VAL A 55 39.54 -42.30 -54.40
N VAL A 56 38.80 -43.04 -55.21
CA VAL A 56 37.36 -43.14 -55.15
C VAL A 56 36.90 -43.73 -53.80
N GLY A 57 37.57 -44.78 -53.27
CA GLY A 57 37.28 -45.36 -52.00
C GLY A 57 37.48 -44.40 -50.81
N MET A 58 38.53 -43.58 -50.85
CA MET A 58 38.74 -42.51 -49.85
C MET A 58 37.62 -41.47 -49.92
N LYS A 59 37.20 -41.04 -51.12
CA LYS A 59 36.17 -40.07 -51.33
C LYS A 59 34.76 -40.53 -50.91
N ILE A 60 34.42 -41.82 -51.15
CA ILE A 60 33.17 -42.43 -50.66
C ILE A 60 33.17 -42.49 -49.13
N ASN A 61 34.30 -42.78 -48.50
CA ASN A 61 34.39 -42.80 -47.05
C ASN A 61 34.26 -41.40 -46.43
N GLU A 62 34.86 -40.41 -47.07
CA GLU A 62 34.72 -38.99 -46.73
C GLU A 62 33.22 -38.56 -46.82
N LEU A 63 32.55 -38.87 -47.93
CA LEU A 63 31.12 -38.60 -48.11
C LEU A 63 30.25 -39.26 -47.01
N LYS A 64 30.52 -40.54 -46.70
CA LYS A 64 29.78 -41.26 -45.65
C LYS A 64 29.96 -40.62 -44.29
N GLN A 65 31.18 -40.19 -43.97
CA GLN A 65 31.52 -39.58 -42.70
C GLN A 65 30.91 -38.17 -42.61
N SER A 66 30.93 -37.37 -43.69
CA SER A 66 30.31 -36.08 -43.82
C SER A 66 28.78 -36.16 -43.63
N ALA A 67 28.13 -37.14 -44.28
CA ALA A 67 26.70 -37.35 -44.15
C ALA A 67 26.31 -37.74 -42.69
N GLN A 68 27.10 -38.64 -42.08
CA GLN A 68 26.84 -39.02 -40.67
C GLN A 68 26.99 -37.86 -39.72
N ASN A 69 28.05 -37.06 -39.86
CA ASN A 69 28.31 -35.90 -39.01
C ASN A 69 27.21 -34.85 -39.18
N LYS A 70 26.79 -34.57 -40.43
CA LYS A 70 25.72 -33.56 -40.69
C LYS A 70 24.35 -33.98 -40.14
N ILE A 71 24.02 -35.26 -40.25
CA ILE A 71 22.77 -35.80 -39.69
C ILE A 71 22.79 -35.74 -38.16
N ASN A 72 23.91 -36.03 -37.51
CA ASN A 72 24.05 -35.93 -36.05
C ASN A 72 23.95 -34.46 -35.62
N GLU A 73 24.64 -33.54 -36.33
CA GLU A 73 24.55 -32.09 -36.06
C GLU A 73 23.10 -31.55 -36.10
N LEU A 74 22.36 -31.96 -37.16
CA LEU A 74 20.93 -31.58 -37.29
C LEU A 74 20.07 -32.16 -36.17
N LYS A 75 20.36 -33.36 -35.75
CA LYS A 75 19.67 -34.01 -34.60
C LYS A 75 19.94 -33.26 -33.32
N ASP A 76 21.21 -32.95 -33.01
CA ASP A 76 21.60 -32.23 -31.80
C ASP A 76 21.02 -30.81 -31.78
N GLN A 77 20.94 -30.13 -32.94
CA GLN A 77 20.31 -28.81 -33.06
C GLN A 77 18.82 -28.84 -32.73
N LEU A 78 18.08 -29.86 -33.15
CA LEU A 78 16.67 -30.02 -32.85
C LEU A 78 16.43 -30.38 -31.36
N GLU A 79 17.21 -31.29 -30.79
CA GLU A 79 17.16 -31.64 -29.37
C GLU A 79 17.47 -30.42 -28.48
N THR A 80 18.42 -29.55 -28.88
CA THR A 80 18.76 -28.33 -28.16
C THR A 80 17.65 -27.27 -28.27
N SER A 81 16.95 -27.19 -29.41
CA SER A 81 15.83 -26.26 -29.58
C SER A 81 14.57 -26.70 -28.84
N GLU A 82 14.32 -27.98 -28.69
CA GLU A 82 13.23 -28.52 -27.89
C GLU A 82 13.49 -28.36 -26.36
N ALA A 83 14.76 -28.42 -25.94
CA ALA A 83 15.14 -28.21 -24.54
C ALA A 83 15.06 -26.73 -24.09
N GLN A 84 14.88 -25.77 -25.00
CA GLN A 84 14.71 -24.34 -24.71
C GLN A 84 13.25 -23.85 -24.69
N SER A 85 12.26 -24.69 -24.92
CA SER A 85 10.91 -24.34 -24.56
C SER A 85 10.76 -24.60 -23.06
N ASP A 86 10.91 -23.55 -22.23
CA ASP A 86 10.31 -23.47 -20.91
C ASP A 86 8.80 -23.63 -21.11
N ASP A 87 8.35 -24.85 -21.22
CA ASP A 87 6.93 -25.19 -21.23
C ASP A 87 6.38 -24.91 -19.83
N ILE A 88 6.15 -23.62 -19.56
CA ILE A 88 5.43 -23.20 -18.37
C ILE A 88 4.05 -23.85 -18.48
N ASP A 89 3.82 -24.87 -17.68
CA ASP A 89 2.53 -25.53 -17.57
C ASP A 89 1.47 -24.55 -17.06
N LEU A 90 0.79 -23.87 -17.98
CA LEU A 90 -0.26 -22.91 -17.70
C LEU A 90 -1.51 -23.55 -17.06
N THR A 91 -1.58 -24.89 -16.99
CA THR A 91 -2.68 -25.61 -16.31
C THR A 91 -2.40 -25.78 -14.81
N ARG A 92 -1.19 -25.57 -14.35
CA ARG A 92 -0.89 -25.59 -12.90
C ARG A 92 -1.62 -24.45 -12.22
N THR A 93 -2.36 -24.79 -11.18
CA THR A 93 -2.94 -23.79 -10.27
C THR A 93 -1.81 -22.94 -9.70
N ALA A 94 -1.92 -21.62 -9.84
CA ALA A 94 -0.99 -20.70 -9.22
C ALA A 94 -0.94 -20.99 -7.70
N TYR A 95 0.25 -21.08 -7.14
CA TYR A 95 0.38 -21.10 -5.69
C TYR A 95 -0.27 -19.82 -5.15
N PRO A 96 -1.26 -19.90 -4.26
CA PRO A 96 -1.84 -18.71 -3.68
C PRO A 96 -0.76 -17.99 -2.88
N ILE A 97 -0.29 -16.86 -3.40
CA ILE A 97 0.53 -15.94 -2.62
C ILE A 97 -0.45 -15.26 -1.67
N ASN A 98 -0.38 -15.61 -0.39
CA ASN A 98 -1.12 -14.88 0.64
C ASN A 98 -0.53 -13.48 0.72
N LEU A 99 -1.19 -12.53 0.08
CA LEU A 99 -0.89 -11.11 0.22
C LEU A 99 -1.23 -10.73 1.66
N GLY A 100 -0.29 -10.07 2.35
CA GLY A 100 -0.57 -9.46 3.62
C GLY A 100 -1.61 -8.34 3.45
N THR A 101 -2.30 -8.00 4.54
CA THR A 101 -3.23 -6.86 4.56
C THR A 101 -2.70 -5.74 5.43
N ARG A 102 -3.08 -4.50 5.10
CA ARG A 102 -2.90 -3.37 6.02
C ARG A 102 -4.03 -3.37 7.04
N HIS A 103 -3.71 -3.00 8.27
CA HIS A 103 -4.72 -2.84 9.30
C HIS A 103 -5.75 -1.75 8.90
N PRO A 104 -7.07 -1.96 9.08
CA PRO A 104 -8.11 -1.02 8.62
C PRO A 104 -7.93 0.40 9.20
N LEU A 105 -7.48 0.55 10.44
CA LEU A 105 -7.17 1.88 11.00
C LEU A 105 -6.01 2.55 10.27
N THR A 106 -5.01 1.80 9.81
CA THR A 106 -3.90 2.35 9.01
C THR A 106 -4.40 2.84 7.65
N LEU A 107 -5.31 2.08 7.00
CA LEU A 107 -5.93 2.48 5.74
C LEU A 107 -6.68 3.80 5.90
N VAL A 108 -7.56 3.89 6.90
CA VAL A 108 -8.36 5.10 7.15
C VAL A 108 -7.48 6.28 7.54
N LYS A 109 -6.50 6.08 8.44
CA LYS A 109 -5.57 7.13 8.84
C LYS A 109 -4.79 7.69 7.64
N ASN A 110 -4.27 6.82 6.77
CA ASN A 110 -3.53 7.26 5.60
C ASN A 110 -4.44 8.03 4.62
N GLU A 111 -5.68 7.59 4.42
CA GLU A 111 -6.64 8.28 3.57
C GLU A 111 -6.99 9.68 4.13
N ILE A 112 -7.18 9.82 5.45
CA ILE A 112 -7.36 11.13 6.11
C ILE A 112 -6.13 12.02 5.83
N ILE A 113 -4.93 11.48 6.04
CA ILE A 113 -3.68 12.21 5.80
C ILE A 113 -3.58 12.65 4.35
N ASP A 114 -3.85 11.78 3.39
CA ASP A 114 -3.77 12.08 1.96
C ASP A 114 -4.76 13.17 1.53
N ILE A 115 -5.98 13.17 2.10
CA ILE A 115 -6.97 14.21 1.84
C ILE A 115 -6.45 15.58 2.30
N PHE A 116 -5.98 15.67 3.56
CA PHE A 116 -5.48 16.94 4.10
C PHE A 116 -4.13 17.37 3.51
N ALA A 117 -3.27 16.43 3.12
CA ALA A 117 -2.01 16.75 2.43
C ALA A 117 -2.27 17.45 1.08
N ARG A 118 -3.31 17.04 0.33
CA ARG A 118 -3.74 17.75 -0.88
C ARG A 118 -4.29 19.15 -0.62
N MET A 119 -4.74 19.42 0.60
CA MET A 119 -5.15 20.77 1.06
C MET A 119 -3.97 21.58 1.62
N GLY A 120 -2.73 21.04 1.56
CA GLY A 120 -1.49 21.71 1.98
C GLY A 120 -1.14 21.56 3.47
N PHE A 121 -1.74 20.61 4.18
CA PHE A 121 -1.33 20.29 5.54
C PHE A 121 -0.04 19.47 5.54
N THR A 122 0.90 19.84 6.43
CA THR A 122 2.12 19.07 6.73
C THR A 122 1.87 18.11 7.88
N LEU A 123 2.66 17.05 7.97
CA LEU A 123 2.51 16.04 9.01
C LEU A 123 3.48 16.30 10.16
N TYR A 124 3.00 16.26 11.40
CA TYR A 124 3.81 16.31 12.60
C TYR A 124 3.38 15.21 13.57
N GLN A 125 4.34 14.58 14.24
CA GLN A 125 4.11 13.57 15.28
C GLN A 125 4.97 13.90 16.49
N GLY A 126 4.32 14.19 17.58
CA GLY A 126 4.95 14.46 18.87
C GLY A 126 4.92 13.25 19.82
N PRO A 127 5.30 13.46 21.08
CA PRO A 127 5.42 12.40 22.07
C PRO A 127 4.05 11.88 22.57
N GLU A 128 3.96 10.57 22.81
CA GLU A 128 2.79 9.94 23.45
C GLU A 128 2.83 10.11 24.98
N ILE A 129 4.02 10.23 25.56
CA ILE A 129 4.24 10.54 26.97
C ILE A 129 4.71 11.99 27.04
N ASP A 130 3.98 12.82 27.74
CA ASP A 130 4.22 14.25 27.79
C ASP A 130 3.91 14.82 29.19
N ASP A 131 4.22 16.08 29.38
CA ASP A 131 3.87 16.78 30.62
C ASP A 131 2.46 17.38 30.56
N ASP A 132 1.92 17.66 31.75
CA ASP A 132 0.64 18.35 31.90
C ASP A 132 0.63 19.74 31.26
N GLN A 133 1.80 20.39 31.18
CA GLN A 133 1.96 21.72 30.58
C GLN A 133 1.45 21.73 29.12
N HIS A 134 1.93 20.80 28.30
CA HIS A 134 1.55 20.72 26.88
C HIS A 134 0.22 20.04 26.64
N VAL A 135 -0.15 19.04 27.48
CA VAL A 135 -1.40 18.33 27.28
C VAL A 135 -2.63 19.12 27.73
N PHE A 136 -2.47 19.96 28.79
CA PHE A 136 -3.63 20.63 29.39
C PHE A 136 -3.44 22.13 29.58
N THR A 137 -2.32 22.55 30.20
CA THR A 137 -2.19 23.95 30.66
C THR A 137 -2.12 24.93 29.50
N MET A 138 -1.32 24.65 28.46
CA MET A 138 -1.21 25.48 27.26
C MET A 138 -2.46 25.45 26.38
N LEU A 139 -3.36 24.49 26.61
CA LEU A 139 -4.62 24.31 25.90
C LEU A 139 -5.83 24.80 26.71
N ASN A 140 -5.59 25.78 27.59
CA ASN A 140 -6.61 26.47 28.37
C ASN A 140 -7.48 25.58 29.28
N PHE A 141 -6.99 24.39 29.66
CA PHE A 141 -7.70 23.56 30.64
C PHE A 141 -7.49 24.13 32.05
N ALA A 142 -8.57 24.35 32.77
CA ALA A 142 -8.52 24.76 34.18
C ALA A 142 -7.81 23.71 35.05
N ALA A 143 -7.19 24.14 36.14
CA ALA A 143 -6.43 23.23 37.02
C ALA A 143 -7.33 22.12 37.66
N ASP A 144 -8.60 22.40 37.86
CA ASP A 144 -9.63 21.53 38.42
C ASP A 144 -10.52 20.89 37.35
N HIS A 145 -10.13 20.95 36.07
CA HIS A 145 -10.89 20.37 34.97
C HIS A 145 -10.99 18.83 35.12
N PRO A 146 -12.18 18.21 34.95
CA PRO A 146 -12.36 16.77 35.12
C PRO A 146 -11.43 15.88 34.27
N ALA A 147 -11.08 16.31 33.06
CA ALA A 147 -10.15 15.58 32.21
C ALA A 147 -8.76 15.37 32.81
N ARG A 148 -8.37 16.19 33.80
CA ARG A 148 -7.12 16.04 34.57
C ARG A 148 -7.24 15.01 35.70
N ASP A 149 -8.41 14.45 35.93
CA ASP A 149 -8.61 13.45 37.02
C ASP A 149 -8.01 12.09 36.60
N MET A 150 -7.58 11.34 37.61
CA MET A 150 -7.10 9.95 37.43
C MET A 150 -8.17 9.01 36.84
N GLN A 151 -9.41 9.37 36.91
CA GLN A 151 -10.49 8.59 36.33
C GLN A 151 -10.46 8.64 34.79
N ASP A 152 -9.93 9.73 34.22
CA ASP A 152 -9.93 9.94 32.77
C ASP A 152 -8.50 9.93 32.15
N THR A 153 -7.45 10.16 32.94
CA THR A 153 -6.06 10.28 32.48
C THR A 153 -5.14 9.23 33.13
N PHE A 154 -4.23 8.65 32.33
CA PHE A 154 -3.17 7.79 32.83
C PHE A 154 -1.94 8.61 33.21
N PHE A 155 -1.58 8.57 34.47
CA PHE A 155 -0.36 9.20 35.01
C PHE A 155 0.79 8.19 35.02
N ILE A 156 1.92 8.58 34.41
CA ILE A 156 3.18 7.85 34.47
C ILE A 156 3.94 8.26 35.72
N GLU A 157 4.03 9.57 35.98
CA GLU A 157 4.64 10.12 37.19
C GLU A 157 3.82 11.31 37.70
N ARG A 158 3.59 11.35 38.99
CA ARG A 158 2.94 12.48 39.65
C ARG A 158 3.96 13.32 40.37
N SER A 159 3.89 14.62 40.15
CA SER A 159 4.68 15.56 40.91
C SER A 159 4.35 15.50 42.40
N ASN A 160 5.37 15.47 43.23
CA ASN A 160 5.22 15.59 44.71
C ASN A 160 4.96 17.03 45.16
N THR A 161 4.82 17.96 44.22
CA THR A 161 4.52 19.37 44.48
C THR A 161 3.09 19.70 44.09
N MET A 162 2.58 20.87 44.55
CA MET A 162 1.27 21.39 44.15
C MET A 162 1.24 21.83 42.66
N ASP A 163 2.40 21.82 42.01
CA ASP A 163 2.53 22.19 40.61
C ASP A 163 2.16 21.04 39.69
N VAL A 164 0.92 21.05 39.22
CA VAL A 164 0.37 20.02 38.33
C VAL A 164 1.04 19.96 36.96
N THR A 165 1.67 21.05 36.54
CA THR A 165 2.35 21.15 35.23
C THR A 165 3.52 20.18 35.09
N LYS A 166 4.04 19.67 36.23
CA LYS A 166 5.13 18.71 36.32
C LYS A 166 4.68 17.24 36.32
N ASN A 167 3.40 16.97 36.23
CA ASN A 167 2.92 15.60 36.05
C ASN A 167 3.31 15.08 34.66
N VAL A 168 3.76 13.83 34.60
CA VAL A 168 4.00 13.10 33.35
C VAL A 168 2.84 12.16 33.10
N ILE A 169 2.25 12.28 31.94
CA ILE A 169 1.01 11.59 31.58
C ILE A 169 1.09 10.94 30.20
N LEU A 170 0.23 9.98 29.95
CA LEU A 170 -0.10 9.56 28.59
C LEU A 170 -1.10 10.56 28.01
N ARG A 171 -0.82 11.12 26.85
CA ARG A 171 -1.70 12.12 26.22
C ARG A 171 -3.11 11.61 25.97
N SER A 172 -4.12 12.41 26.31
CA SER A 172 -5.53 12.09 26.12
C SER A 172 -6.11 12.56 24.77
N HIS A 173 -5.32 13.36 24.03
CA HIS A 173 -5.59 13.88 22.69
C HIS A 173 -4.28 14.21 22.00
N THR A 174 -4.31 14.50 20.70
CA THR A 174 -3.12 14.88 19.92
C THR A 174 -2.92 16.40 19.83
N SER A 175 -3.72 17.20 20.53
CA SER A 175 -3.58 18.67 20.61
C SER A 175 -2.26 19.09 21.29
N ASN A 176 -1.64 18.20 22.11
CA ASN A 176 -0.28 18.45 22.62
C ASN A 176 0.73 18.61 21.46
N ASP A 177 0.57 17.86 20.39
CA ASP A 177 1.41 17.98 19.19
C ASP A 177 1.22 19.37 18.53
N GLU A 178 0.00 19.92 18.54
CA GLU A 178 -0.29 21.26 18.05
C GLU A 178 0.39 22.32 18.92
N ALA A 179 0.35 22.18 20.26
CA ALA A 179 1.03 23.07 21.19
C ALA A 179 2.57 23.04 20.99
N HIS A 180 3.18 21.87 20.86
CA HIS A 180 4.60 21.71 20.54
C HIS A 180 4.94 22.36 19.19
N TYR A 181 4.11 22.16 18.18
CA TYR A 181 4.35 22.72 16.85
C TYR A 181 4.24 24.23 16.84
N MET A 182 3.20 24.81 17.44
CA MET A 182 3.03 26.27 17.57
C MET A 182 4.16 26.91 18.36
N SER A 183 4.67 26.26 19.40
CA SER A 183 5.77 26.79 20.23
C SER A 183 7.12 26.84 19.50
N THR A 184 7.26 26.13 18.38
CA THR A 184 8.53 26.00 17.63
C THR A 184 8.47 26.55 16.21
N HIS A 185 7.29 26.93 15.71
CA HIS A 185 7.09 27.40 14.34
C HIS A 185 6.28 28.71 14.33
N GLU A 186 6.65 29.60 13.42
CA GLU A 186 5.91 30.83 13.19
C GLU A 186 4.79 30.64 12.14
N PRO A 187 3.65 31.35 12.27
CA PRO A 187 2.64 31.36 11.22
C PRO A 187 3.17 31.88 9.87
N PRO A 188 2.69 31.34 8.72
CA PRO A 188 1.52 30.49 8.61
C PRO A 188 1.79 29.04 8.99
N ILE A 189 0.96 28.48 9.87
CA ILE A 189 0.99 27.06 10.31
C ILE A 189 -0.17 26.33 9.66
N ARG A 190 0.11 25.17 9.08
CA ARG A 190 -0.90 24.25 8.59
C ARG A 190 -0.41 22.83 8.82
N VAL A 191 -0.83 22.23 9.93
CA VAL A 191 -0.29 20.96 10.41
C VAL A 191 -1.37 19.96 10.73
N LEU A 192 -1.09 18.69 10.51
CA LEU A 192 -1.90 17.54 10.85
C LEU A 192 -1.14 16.67 11.83
N CYS A 193 -1.75 16.34 12.95
CA CYS A 193 -1.17 15.62 14.09
C CYS A 193 -1.85 14.27 14.28
N PRO A 194 -1.46 13.21 13.55
CA PRO A 194 -1.99 11.86 13.76
C PRO A 194 -1.26 11.17 14.89
N GLY A 195 -1.99 10.54 15.81
CA GLY A 195 -1.35 9.82 16.90
C GLY A 195 -2.29 8.91 17.67
N ARG A 196 -1.69 8.09 18.51
CA ARG A 196 -2.41 7.30 19.52
C ARG A 196 -2.63 8.16 20.74
N VAL A 197 -3.79 8.01 21.35
CA VAL A 197 -4.21 8.71 22.56
C VAL A 197 -4.78 7.73 23.58
N TYR A 198 -4.81 8.12 24.85
CA TYR A 198 -5.09 7.23 25.97
C TYR A 198 -6.10 7.86 26.90
N ARG A 199 -7.14 7.11 27.23
CA ARG A 199 -8.15 7.52 28.23
C ARG A 199 -8.42 6.37 29.17
N ASN A 200 -8.52 6.66 30.46
CA ASN A 200 -8.77 5.63 31.46
C ASN A 200 -10.26 5.20 31.47
N GLU A 201 -10.70 4.65 30.36
CA GLU A 201 -12.08 4.19 30.16
C GLU A 201 -12.16 2.66 30.15
N ALA A 202 -13.29 2.14 30.61
CA ALA A 202 -13.57 0.71 30.56
C ALA A 202 -13.75 0.24 29.11
N ILE A 203 -13.04 -0.83 28.72
CA ILE A 203 -13.09 -1.39 27.38
C ILE A 203 -14.49 -1.95 27.10
N SER A 204 -15.09 -1.53 26.00
CA SER A 204 -16.41 -1.94 25.54
C SER A 204 -16.49 -1.92 24.00
N ALA A 205 -17.64 -2.29 23.46
CA ALA A 205 -17.87 -2.14 22.01
C ALA A 205 -17.82 -0.69 21.50
N ARG A 206 -17.86 0.31 22.40
CA ARG A 206 -17.94 1.75 22.06
C ARG A 206 -16.83 2.60 22.65
N ALA A 207 -16.04 2.10 23.57
CA ALA A 207 -14.94 2.77 24.24
C ALA A 207 -13.74 1.84 24.38
N HIS A 208 -12.54 2.40 24.33
CA HIS A 208 -11.30 1.67 24.55
C HIS A 208 -10.31 2.55 25.31
N CYS A 209 -9.41 1.95 26.08
CA CYS A 209 -8.42 2.69 26.86
C CYS A 209 -7.33 3.37 26.01
N PHE A 210 -7.24 3.03 24.73
CA PHE A 210 -6.49 3.76 23.72
C PHE A 210 -7.25 3.77 22.40
N PHE A 211 -7.04 4.81 21.59
CA PHE A 211 -7.56 4.92 20.24
C PHE A 211 -6.66 5.87 19.44
N HIS A 212 -7.00 6.11 18.18
CA HIS A 212 -6.21 6.97 17.31
C HIS A 212 -6.98 8.23 16.97
N GLN A 213 -6.32 9.37 17.08
CA GLN A 213 -6.83 10.65 16.61
C GLN A 213 -6.02 11.19 15.44
N VAL A 214 -6.66 12.00 14.65
CA VAL A 214 -6.03 12.91 13.70
C VAL A 214 -6.58 14.29 14.01
N GLU A 215 -5.72 15.19 14.46
CA GLU A 215 -6.05 16.58 14.68
C GLU A 215 -5.36 17.46 13.65
N GLY A 216 -5.97 18.58 13.31
CA GLY A 216 -5.43 19.51 12.35
C GLY A 216 -5.60 20.94 12.80
N LEU A 217 -4.52 21.70 12.65
CA LEU A 217 -4.42 23.12 13.02
C LEU A 217 -4.04 23.96 11.81
N TYR A 218 -4.73 25.07 11.63
CA TYR A 218 -4.35 26.12 10.71
C TYR A 218 -4.34 27.47 11.40
N VAL A 219 -3.21 28.16 11.37
CA VAL A 219 -3.02 29.51 11.94
C VAL A 219 -2.41 30.42 10.89
N ASP A 220 -3.09 31.52 10.59
CA ASP A 220 -2.62 32.54 9.65
C ASP A 220 -3.36 33.87 9.95
N LYS A 221 -3.09 34.89 9.16
CA LYS A 221 -3.82 36.17 9.25
C LYS A 221 -5.24 36.02 8.69
N ASN A 222 -6.21 36.56 9.43
CA ASN A 222 -7.62 36.63 9.04
C ASN A 222 -8.30 35.26 8.76
N VAL A 223 -7.85 34.20 9.43
CA VAL A 223 -8.52 32.89 9.36
C VAL A 223 -9.90 32.98 10.01
N SER A 224 -10.91 32.38 9.38
CA SER A 224 -12.31 32.49 9.80
C SER A 224 -12.96 31.12 10.00
N PHE A 225 -14.08 31.11 10.71
CA PHE A 225 -14.93 29.92 10.86
C PHE A 225 -15.48 29.41 9.52
N THR A 226 -15.59 30.30 8.53
CA THR A 226 -15.99 29.92 7.15
C THR A 226 -14.91 29.07 6.48
N ASP A 227 -13.63 29.39 6.71
CA ASP A 227 -12.51 28.60 6.19
C ASP A 227 -12.50 27.20 6.80
N LEU A 228 -12.69 27.10 8.12
CA LEU A 228 -12.88 25.82 8.80
C LEU A 228 -14.01 25.00 8.20
N LYS A 229 -15.18 25.60 8.04
CA LYS A 229 -16.36 24.94 7.46
C LYS A 229 -16.08 24.43 6.04
N GLN A 230 -15.37 25.20 5.23
CA GLN A 230 -15.05 24.82 3.85
C GLN A 230 -14.08 23.62 3.81
N VAL A 231 -13.05 23.64 4.61
CA VAL A 231 -12.08 22.54 4.73
C VAL A 231 -12.76 21.24 5.19
N LEU A 232 -13.60 21.34 6.23
CA LEU A 232 -14.34 20.18 6.76
C LEU A 232 -15.38 19.64 5.77
N LEU A 233 -16.04 20.49 5.01
CA LEU A 233 -16.97 20.07 3.94
C LEU A 233 -16.21 19.32 2.83
N THR A 234 -15.05 19.82 2.43
CA THR A 234 -14.20 19.16 1.43
C THR A 234 -13.75 17.80 1.92
N PHE A 235 -13.25 17.71 3.16
CA PHE A 235 -12.89 16.44 3.80
C PHE A 235 -14.06 15.45 3.82
N ALA A 236 -15.24 15.89 4.28
CA ALA A 236 -16.40 15.02 4.37
C ALA A 236 -16.83 14.45 3.01
N ARG A 237 -16.76 15.25 1.96
CA ARG A 237 -17.10 14.82 0.60
C ARG A 237 -16.09 13.87 -0.01
N GLU A 238 -14.80 14.10 0.22
CA GLU A 238 -13.75 13.18 -0.26
C GLU A 238 -13.77 11.85 0.48
N MET A 239 -14.00 11.88 1.80
CA MET A 239 -13.99 10.67 2.63
C MET A 239 -15.26 9.81 2.48
N PHE A 240 -16.44 10.44 2.35
CA PHE A 240 -17.73 9.76 2.41
C PHE A 240 -18.58 9.87 1.15
N GLY A 241 -18.11 10.62 0.15
CA GLY A 241 -18.79 10.83 -1.13
C GLY A 241 -19.33 12.24 -1.34
N ALA A 242 -19.44 12.63 -2.62
CA ALA A 242 -19.76 14.01 -3.04
C ALA A 242 -21.09 14.56 -2.51
N ASP A 243 -22.07 13.70 -2.27
CA ASP A 243 -23.39 14.07 -1.78
C ASP A 243 -23.46 14.25 -0.25
N THR A 244 -22.35 14.01 0.45
CA THR A 244 -22.28 14.15 1.91
C THR A 244 -22.57 15.58 2.34
N LYS A 245 -23.51 15.74 3.26
CA LYS A 245 -23.86 17.02 3.89
C LYS A 245 -23.23 17.06 5.27
N ILE A 246 -22.82 18.26 5.69
CA ILE A 246 -22.32 18.50 7.05
C ILE A 246 -23.30 19.37 7.83
N ARG A 247 -23.30 19.20 9.15
CA ARG A 247 -24.00 20.04 10.10
C ARG A 247 -23.05 20.34 11.26
N LEU A 248 -22.88 21.61 11.59
CA LEU A 248 -22.11 22.05 12.75
C LEU A 248 -23.09 22.36 13.87
N ARG A 249 -22.89 21.74 15.02
CA ARG A 249 -23.65 21.98 16.25
C ARG A 249 -22.76 22.72 17.25
N PRO A 250 -23.22 23.81 17.89
CA PRO A 250 -22.46 24.44 18.95
C PRO A 250 -22.04 23.42 20.04
N SER A 251 -20.79 23.52 20.48
CA SER A 251 -20.22 22.71 21.54
C SER A 251 -19.25 23.57 22.38
N TYR A 252 -18.59 22.96 23.33
CA TYR A 252 -17.58 23.60 24.14
C TYR A 252 -16.32 22.73 24.22
N PHE A 253 -15.17 23.35 23.91
CA PHE A 253 -13.85 22.80 24.20
C PHE A 253 -12.99 23.90 24.82
N PRO A 254 -12.13 23.61 25.82
CA PRO A 254 -11.30 24.63 26.50
C PRO A 254 -10.39 25.42 25.55
N PHE A 255 -9.94 24.79 24.49
CA PHE A 255 -8.95 25.30 23.53
C PHE A 255 -9.55 25.91 22.26
N THR A 256 -10.87 26.04 22.16
CA THR A 256 -11.53 26.67 21.00
C THR A 256 -12.73 27.53 21.38
N GLU A 257 -12.88 28.71 20.72
CA GLU A 257 -14.05 29.59 20.85
C GLU A 257 -14.26 30.38 19.54
N PRO A 258 -15.39 30.24 18.83
CA PRO A 258 -16.47 29.30 19.08
C PRO A 258 -16.09 27.86 18.76
N SER A 259 -16.70 26.93 19.51
CA SER A 259 -16.51 25.49 19.32
C SER A 259 -17.77 24.87 18.67
N ALA A 260 -17.55 23.79 17.92
CA ALA A 260 -18.62 23.00 17.32
C ALA A 260 -18.27 21.52 17.19
N GLU A 261 -19.28 20.70 17.19
CA GLU A 261 -19.20 19.30 16.75
C GLU A 261 -19.74 19.19 15.32
N MET A 262 -19.04 18.44 14.48
CA MET A 262 -19.48 18.21 13.11
C MET A 262 -20.14 16.86 12.96
N ASP A 263 -21.38 16.89 12.47
CA ASP A 263 -22.09 15.70 12.00
C ASP A 263 -22.07 15.65 10.48
N ILE A 264 -22.05 14.43 9.94
CA ILE A 264 -22.32 14.15 8.53
C ILE A 264 -23.70 13.51 8.36
N SER A 265 -24.30 13.68 7.18
CA SER A 265 -25.47 12.88 6.81
C SER A 265 -25.09 11.39 6.83
N CYS A 266 -25.90 10.56 7.46
CA CYS A 266 -25.59 9.14 7.60
C CYS A 266 -25.48 8.48 6.21
N ASN A 267 -24.29 8.03 5.86
CA ASN A 267 -24.00 7.37 4.58
C ASN A 267 -24.58 5.94 4.47
N ILE A 268 -25.04 5.36 5.59
CA ILE A 268 -25.65 4.03 5.61
C ILE A 268 -27.12 4.08 5.17
N CYS A 269 -27.87 5.12 5.59
CA CYS A 269 -29.29 5.28 5.27
C CYS A 269 -29.59 6.52 4.41
N GLY A 270 -28.56 7.18 3.86
CA GLY A 270 -28.76 8.40 3.05
C GLY A 270 -29.37 9.58 3.81
N GLY A 271 -29.35 9.55 5.15
CA GLY A 271 -29.96 10.60 5.99
C GLY A 271 -31.41 10.34 6.42
N GLU A 272 -32.01 9.21 6.01
CA GLU A 272 -33.41 8.86 6.36
C GLU A 272 -33.61 8.45 7.82
N GLY A 273 -32.55 7.95 8.46
CA GLY A 273 -32.57 7.43 9.82
C GLY A 273 -32.53 5.91 9.88
N CYS A 274 -31.57 5.36 10.64
CA CYS A 274 -31.40 3.92 10.86
C CYS A 274 -30.88 3.64 12.26
N GLY A 275 -30.78 2.36 12.65
CA GLY A 275 -30.27 1.97 13.97
C GLY A 275 -28.85 2.48 14.26
N PHE A 276 -28.01 2.61 13.23
CA PHE A 276 -26.65 3.13 13.38
C PHE A 276 -26.63 4.62 13.78
N CYS A 277 -27.36 5.46 13.07
CA CYS A 277 -27.50 6.88 13.39
C CYS A 277 -28.58 7.17 14.45
N LYS A 278 -29.07 6.15 15.16
CA LYS A 278 -30.15 6.24 16.16
C LYS A 278 -31.39 6.98 15.62
N HIS A 279 -31.73 6.74 14.37
CA HIS A 279 -32.85 7.31 13.64
C HIS A 279 -32.82 8.85 13.45
N THR A 280 -31.66 9.47 13.70
CA THR A 280 -31.48 10.92 13.51
C THR A 280 -31.17 11.35 12.09
N GLY A 281 -30.65 10.41 11.26
CA GLY A 281 -30.13 10.71 9.93
C GLY A 281 -28.72 11.34 9.93
N TRP A 282 -28.14 11.61 11.11
CA TRP A 282 -26.86 12.29 11.29
C TRP A 282 -25.92 11.49 12.17
N VAL A 283 -24.62 11.59 11.90
CA VAL A 283 -23.57 10.94 12.69
C VAL A 283 -22.45 11.93 12.96
N GLU A 284 -22.17 12.16 14.23
CA GLU A 284 -21.03 12.96 14.68
C GLU A 284 -19.72 12.26 14.34
N ILE A 285 -18.75 13.01 13.77
CA ILE A 285 -17.47 12.48 13.36
C ILE A 285 -16.26 13.20 13.95
N LEU A 286 -16.39 14.48 14.33
CA LEU A 286 -15.27 15.27 14.86
C LEU A 286 -15.75 16.48 15.68
N GLY A 287 -14.86 16.97 16.55
CA GLY A 287 -14.93 18.29 17.17
C GLY A 287 -14.07 19.30 16.42
N CYS A 288 -14.45 20.58 16.46
CA CYS A 288 -13.71 21.66 15.79
C CYS A 288 -14.03 23.02 16.42
N GLY A 289 -13.23 24.03 16.07
CA GLY A 289 -13.49 25.41 16.50
C GLY A 289 -12.42 26.39 16.05
N MET A 290 -12.62 27.65 16.39
CA MET A 290 -11.54 28.64 16.25
C MET A 290 -10.62 28.51 17.46
N VAL A 291 -9.32 28.55 17.22
CA VAL A 291 -8.30 28.45 18.29
C VAL A 291 -8.49 29.59 19.28
N ASP A 292 -8.50 29.27 20.56
CA ASP A 292 -8.62 30.28 21.64
C ASP A 292 -7.39 31.21 21.60
N PRO A 293 -7.59 32.52 21.71
CA PRO A 293 -6.48 33.48 21.81
C PRO A 293 -5.45 33.16 22.91
N HIS A 294 -5.88 32.58 24.02
CA HIS A 294 -5.00 32.16 25.10
C HIS A 294 -3.98 31.08 24.66
N ASP A 295 -4.41 30.13 23.83
CA ASP A 295 -3.55 29.07 23.34
C ASP A 295 -2.48 29.61 22.39
N LEU A 296 -2.84 30.58 21.55
CA LEU A 296 -1.87 31.29 20.69
C LEU A 296 -0.84 32.04 21.55
N GLU A 297 -1.28 32.81 22.57
CA GLU A 297 -0.43 33.51 23.48
C GLU A 297 0.51 32.58 24.27
N ALA A 298 -0.03 31.44 24.77
CA ALA A 298 0.76 30.44 25.50
C ALA A 298 1.85 29.80 24.63
N CYS A 299 1.64 29.77 23.30
CA CYS A 299 2.64 29.30 22.33
C CYS A 299 3.52 30.42 21.75
N GLY A 300 3.37 31.68 22.21
CA GLY A 300 4.18 32.83 21.75
C GLY A 300 3.70 33.45 20.42
N ILE A 301 2.49 33.17 19.98
CA ILE A 301 1.88 33.72 18.76
C ILE A 301 0.94 34.89 19.13
N ASP A 302 1.09 36.06 18.48
CA ASP A 302 0.27 37.22 18.76
C ASP A 302 -1.17 37.08 18.23
N PRO A 303 -2.19 36.93 19.11
CA PRO A 303 -3.59 36.73 18.71
C PRO A 303 -4.25 38.01 18.12
N ASN A 304 -3.61 39.16 18.21
CA ASN A 304 -4.07 40.40 17.55
C ASN A 304 -3.71 40.39 16.06
N VAL A 305 -2.75 39.58 15.64
CA VAL A 305 -2.26 39.46 14.26
C VAL A 305 -2.77 38.21 13.58
N TYR A 306 -2.80 37.11 14.33
CA TYR A 306 -3.10 35.78 13.82
C TYR A 306 -4.38 35.21 14.44
N THR A 307 -5.11 34.47 13.64
CA THR A 307 -6.25 33.66 14.06
C THR A 307 -6.08 32.26 13.52
N GLY A 308 -6.77 31.29 14.10
CA GLY A 308 -6.64 29.91 13.63
C GLY A 308 -7.92 29.10 13.85
N TYR A 309 -7.95 27.95 13.25
CA TYR A 309 -8.94 26.93 13.57
C TYR A 309 -8.25 25.59 13.83
N ALA A 310 -8.89 24.76 14.67
CA ALA A 310 -8.50 23.40 14.95
C ALA A 310 -9.69 22.43 14.76
N PHE A 311 -9.39 21.17 14.45
CA PHE A 311 -10.37 20.10 14.39
C PHE A 311 -9.71 18.78 14.79
N GLY A 312 -10.49 17.86 15.39
CA GLY A 312 -9.98 16.56 15.82
C GLY A 312 -10.98 15.45 15.61
N MET A 313 -10.55 14.34 15.02
CA MET A 313 -11.38 13.17 14.71
C MET A 313 -10.77 11.87 15.22
N GLY A 314 -11.60 10.97 15.72
CA GLY A 314 -11.20 9.60 16.04
C GLY A 314 -11.18 8.72 14.80
N VAL A 315 -10.02 8.11 14.52
CA VAL A 315 -9.83 7.24 13.34
C VAL A 315 -10.77 6.04 13.38
N GLU A 316 -10.97 5.45 14.55
CA GLU A 316 -11.89 4.32 14.77
C GLU A 316 -13.33 4.71 14.44
N ARG A 317 -13.73 5.94 14.75
CA ARG A 317 -15.08 6.44 14.44
C ARG A 317 -15.31 6.53 12.93
N ILE A 318 -14.33 7.03 12.21
CA ILE A 318 -14.34 7.08 10.74
C ILE A 318 -14.34 5.67 10.15
N ALA A 319 -13.49 4.78 10.68
CA ALA A 319 -13.41 3.38 10.24
C ALA A 319 -14.72 2.62 10.48
N ASN A 320 -15.37 2.82 11.63
CA ASN A 320 -16.68 2.24 11.91
C ASN A 320 -17.73 2.63 10.88
N LEU A 321 -17.75 3.91 10.48
CA LEU A 321 -18.67 4.41 9.46
C LEU A 321 -18.35 3.85 8.07
N LYS A 322 -17.07 3.83 7.70
CA LYS A 322 -16.62 3.42 6.38
C LYS A 322 -16.81 1.92 6.16
N TYR A 323 -16.44 1.11 7.14
CA TYR A 323 -16.44 -0.35 7.04
C TYR A 323 -17.63 -1.01 7.76
N ARG A 324 -18.54 -0.22 8.35
CA ARG A 324 -19.72 -0.70 9.09
C ARG A 324 -19.37 -1.62 10.25
N VAL A 325 -18.24 -1.37 10.90
CA VAL A 325 -17.81 -2.09 12.09
C VAL A 325 -18.57 -1.54 13.30
N SER A 326 -19.19 -2.40 14.08
CA SER A 326 -20.03 -2.01 15.22
C SER A 326 -19.37 -2.17 16.59
N ASP A 327 -18.20 -2.80 16.63
CA ASP A 327 -17.46 -3.11 17.85
C ASP A 327 -16.00 -2.67 17.72
N LEU A 328 -15.60 -1.67 18.54
CA LEU A 328 -14.24 -1.12 18.53
C LEU A 328 -13.16 -2.14 18.89
N ARG A 329 -13.49 -3.17 19.68
CA ARG A 329 -12.54 -4.18 20.14
C ARG A 329 -11.93 -4.97 18.98
N LEU A 330 -12.66 -5.13 17.88
CA LEU A 330 -12.19 -5.81 16.69
C LEU A 330 -10.91 -5.18 16.10
N PHE A 331 -10.72 -3.88 16.30
CA PHE A 331 -9.50 -3.20 15.85
C PHE A 331 -8.28 -3.48 16.74
N SER A 332 -8.45 -3.99 17.94
CA SER A 332 -7.38 -4.22 18.92
C SER A 332 -7.11 -5.69 19.25
N GLU A 333 -8.08 -6.59 18.99
CA GLU A 333 -8.01 -8.02 19.34
C GLU A 333 -7.11 -8.84 18.41
N ASN A 334 -6.65 -8.27 17.28
CA ASN A 334 -5.82 -8.95 16.29
C ASN A 334 -6.44 -10.26 15.75
N ASP A 335 -7.76 -10.30 15.60
CA ASP A 335 -8.46 -11.45 15.02
C ASP A 335 -8.15 -11.54 13.51
N THR A 336 -7.47 -12.60 13.12
CA THR A 336 -7.06 -12.80 11.72
C THR A 336 -8.25 -12.97 10.77
N ARG A 337 -9.41 -13.40 11.25
CA ARG A 337 -10.64 -13.50 10.44
C ARG A 337 -11.13 -12.11 10.06
N PHE A 338 -11.14 -11.19 11.04
CA PHE A 338 -11.47 -9.78 10.81
C PHE A 338 -10.46 -9.10 9.88
N LEU A 339 -9.17 -9.31 10.11
CA LEU A 339 -8.12 -8.69 9.29
C LEU A 339 -8.16 -9.16 7.83
N ARG A 340 -8.52 -10.42 7.57
CA ARG A 340 -8.64 -10.96 6.20
C ARG A 340 -9.75 -10.30 5.39
N GLU A 341 -10.77 -9.71 6.00
CA GLU A 341 -11.80 -8.93 5.31
C GLU A 341 -11.22 -7.72 4.55
N PHE A 342 -9.98 -7.32 4.86
CA PHE A 342 -9.27 -6.20 4.25
C PHE A 342 -8.14 -6.64 3.31
N GLU A 343 -8.07 -7.92 2.91
CA GLU A 343 -7.08 -8.39 1.96
C GLU A 343 -7.28 -7.69 0.60
N GLY A 344 -6.20 -7.06 0.10
CA GLY A 344 -6.22 -6.34 -1.17
C GLY A 344 -6.70 -4.89 -1.09
N ALA A 345 -6.93 -4.35 0.11
CA ALA A 345 -7.27 -2.94 0.32
C ALA A 345 -6.01 -2.05 0.45
#